data_61fd7d0410017f51a446b4e765a9a632
#
_entry.id   61fd7d0410017f51a446b4e765a9a632
#
_cell.length_a   1.000
_cell.length_b   1.000
_cell.length_c   1.000
_cell.angle_alpha   90.00
_cell.angle_beta   90.00
_cell.angle_gamma   90.00
#
_symmetry.space_group_name_H-M   'P 1'
#
loop_
_entity.id
_entity.type
_entity.pdbx_description
1 polymer ?
#
loop_
_entity_poly.entity_id
_entity_poly.type
_entity_poly.pdbx_seq_one_letter_code
_entity_poly.pdbx_strand_id
1 'polypeptide(L)'
;MAERYPKLYEDNEAIKLTDKLGIEHKKRNARYTFYDRTVMMERLVAVDERVRNFINRYADGIIVNVGCELDTMFSRVDNGRIKWYNVDLPERIDIRRKYMEIRDREVNIGSSIFDYEWLDEVQKPQDVAILFVVYDMMRYFDKDKLKLFLDAIW
;
A
#
# COMPACT_ATOMS: atom_id res chain seq x y z
N MET A 1 -8.41 13.41 5.27
CA MET A 1 -7.17 14.04 5.80
C MET A 1 -6.50 14.90 4.75
N ALA A 2 -6.27 14.40 3.55
CA ALA A 2 -5.68 15.15 2.44
C ALA A 2 -6.41 16.48 2.15
N GLU A 3 -7.75 16.50 2.13
CA GLU A 3 -8.56 17.73 1.98
C GLU A 3 -8.31 18.79 3.06
N ARG A 4 -8.01 18.37 4.29
CA ARG A 4 -7.88 19.28 5.44
C ARG A 4 -6.47 19.83 5.60
N TYR A 5 -5.47 19.11 5.10
CA TYR A 5 -4.05 19.46 5.20
C TYR A 5 -3.30 19.27 3.87
N PRO A 6 -3.75 19.92 2.78
CA PRO A 6 -3.20 19.67 1.43
C PRO A 6 -1.72 20.05 1.29
N LYS A 7 -1.22 20.90 2.17
CA LYS A 7 0.22 21.26 2.18
C LYS A 7 1.12 20.22 2.82
N LEU A 8 0.55 19.32 3.63
CA LEU A 8 1.29 18.28 4.35
C LEU A 8 1.14 16.91 3.71
N TYR A 9 -0.04 16.65 3.13
CA TYR A 9 -0.35 15.35 2.55
C TYR A 9 -1.43 15.52 1.47
N GLU A 10 -1.07 15.20 0.23
CA GLU A 10 -1.99 15.24 -0.90
C GLU A 10 -2.26 13.79 -1.39
N ASP A 11 -3.54 13.43 -1.49
CA ASP A 11 -3.99 12.13 -1.96
C ASP A 11 -5.32 12.25 -2.71
N ASN A 12 -5.23 12.68 -3.95
CA ASN A 12 -6.39 12.90 -4.81
C ASN A 12 -7.11 11.57 -5.13
N GLU A 13 -6.37 10.45 -5.18
CA GLU A 13 -6.96 9.15 -5.45
C GLU A 13 -7.79 8.66 -4.26
N ALA A 14 -7.31 8.85 -3.03
CA ALA A 14 -8.10 8.53 -1.83
C ALA A 14 -9.36 9.39 -1.72
N ILE A 15 -9.33 10.65 -2.15
CA ILE A 15 -10.51 11.52 -2.19
C ILE A 15 -11.54 10.94 -3.16
N LYS A 16 -11.16 10.66 -4.41
CA LYS A 16 -12.03 10.05 -5.42
C LYS A 16 -12.60 8.70 -4.97
N LEU A 17 -11.78 7.89 -4.30
CA LEU A 17 -12.19 6.60 -3.78
C LEU A 17 -13.25 6.73 -2.69
N THR A 18 -13.09 7.67 -1.76
CA THR A 18 -14.09 7.93 -0.70
C THR A 18 -15.42 8.39 -1.28
N ASP A 19 -15.41 9.18 -2.34
CA ASP A 19 -16.61 9.62 -3.05
C ASP A 19 -17.31 8.43 -3.74
N LYS A 20 -16.55 7.58 -4.45
CA LYS A 20 -17.08 6.36 -5.07
C LYS A 20 -17.70 5.37 -4.07
N LEU A 21 -17.14 5.31 -2.86
CA LEU A 21 -17.65 4.45 -1.78
C LEU A 21 -18.84 5.07 -1.02
N GLY A 22 -19.23 6.30 -1.32
CA GLY A 22 -20.30 7.00 -0.62
C GLY A 22 -20.01 7.25 0.87
N ILE A 23 -18.73 7.38 1.24
CA ILE A 23 -18.32 7.54 2.63
C ILE A 23 -18.54 8.99 3.08
N GLU A 24 -19.50 9.19 3.98
CA GLU A 24 -19.75 10.51 4.57
C GLU A 24 -18.59 10.95 5.47
N HIS A 25 -17.80 11.90 5.03
CA HIS A 25 -16.64 12.46 5.75
C HIS A 25 -16.99 12.97 7.17
N LYS A 26 -18.18 13.52 7.38
CA LYS A 26 -18.62 14.05 8.67
C LYS A 26 -18.77 12.96 9.73
N LYS A 27 -19.34 11.80 9.41
CA LYS A 27 -19.56 10.69 10.35
C LYS A 27 -18.24 10.02 10.76
N ARG A 28 -17.30 9.91 9.82
CA ARG A 28 -15.98 9.30 10.08
C ARG A 28 -15.10 10.21 10.95
N ASN A 29 -15.16 11.52 10.74
CA ASN A 29 -14.37 12.49 11.51
C ASN A 29 -14.74 12.54 13.00
N ALA A 30 -15.96 12.17 13.39
CA ALA A 30 -16.40 12.13 14.79
C ALA A 30 -15.74 11.00 15.60
N ARG A 31 -15.20 9.94 14.95
CA ARG A 31 -14.65 8.77 15.63
C ARG A 31 -13.17 8.92 16.03
N TYR A 32 -12.44 9.84 15.41
CA TYR A 32 -11.00 10.02 15.63
C TYR A 32 -10.72 11.41 16.19
N THR A 33 -9.89 11.47 17.22
CA THR A 33 -9.41 12.74 17.79
C THR A 33 -8.47 13.45 16.79
N PHE A 34 -8.13 14.70 17.08
CA PHE A 34 -7.10 15.41 16.31
C PHE A 34 -5.76 14.68 16.39
N TYR A 35 -5.40 14.19 17.57
CA TYR A 35 -4.17 13.43 17.80
C TYR A 35 -4.13 12.16 16.96
N ASP A 36 -5.18 11.33 16.99
CA ASP A 36 -5.24 10.11 16.19
C ASP A 36 -5.01 10.39 14.70
N ARG A 37 -5.65 11.43 14.18
CA ARG A 37 -5.50 11.83 12.77
C ARG A 37 -4.10 12.30 12.44
N THR A 38 -3.46 13.04 13.36
CA THR A 38 -2.08 13.52 13.15
C THR A 38 -1.11 12.35 13.11
N VAL A 39 -1.20 11.43 14.08
CA VAL A 39 -0.35 10.22 14.11
C VAL A 39 -0.55 9.37 12.86
N MET A 40 -1.79 9.15 12.43
CA MET A 40 -2.05 8.39 11.19
C MET A 40 -1.45 9.08 9.96
N MET A 41 -1.54 10.39 9.87
CA MET A 41 -0.97 11.16 8.76
C MET A 41 0.56 11.11 8.76
N GLU A 42 1.20 11.31 9.91
CA GLU A 42 2.66 11.23 10.05
C GLU A 42 3.20 9.85 9.66
N ARG A 43 2.50 8.78 10.04
CA ARG A 43 2.85 7.41 9.64
C ARG A 43 2.78 7.22 8.12
N LEU A 44 1.72 7.70 7.46
CA LEU A 44 1.57 7.64 6.02
C LEU A 44 2.70 8.41 5.31
N VAL A 45 2.98 9.64 5.75
CA VAL A 45 4.06 10.46 5.20
C VAL A 45 5.42 9.76 5.36
N ALA A 46 5.69 9.20 6.54
CA ALA A 46 6.95 8.50 6.80
C ALA A 46 7.13 7.25 5.93
N VAL A 47 6.05 6.51 5.66
CA VAL A 47 6.10 5.35 4.74
C VAL A 47 6.32 5.81 3.31
N ASP A 48 5.57 6.81 2.83
CA ASP A 48 5.74 7.38 1.49
C ASP A 48 7.18 7.90 1.28
N GLU A 49 7.79 8.56 2.28
CA GLU A 49 9.18 9.01 2.22
C GLU A 49 10.17 7.85 2.07
N ARG A 50 9.99 6.76 2.82
CA ARG A 50 10.85 5.58 2.71
C ARG A 50 10.76 4.95 1.33
N VAL A 51 9.55 4.86 0.79
CA VAL A 51 9.31 4.37 -0.57
C VAL A 51 9.95 5.29 -1.60
N ARG A 52 9.78 6.62 -1.49
CA ARG A 52 10.46 7.58 -2.39
C ARG A 52 11.98 7.49 -2.31
N ASN A 53 12.55 7.31 -1.13
CA ASN A 53 13.99 7.13 -0.95
C ASN A 53 14.49 5.86 -1.66
N PHE A 54 13.73 4.77 -1.60
CA PHE A 54 14.03 3.56 -2.37
C PHE A 54 13.95 3.83 -3.87
N ILE A 55 12.88 4.47 -4.35
CA ILE A 55 12.67 4.81 -5.77
C ILE A 55 13.78 5.74 -6.30
N ASN A 56 14.22 6.71 -5.52
CA ASN A 56 15.31 7.61 -5.88
C ASN A 56 16.63 6.86 -6.07
N ARG A 57 16.84 5.78 -5.33
CA ARG A 57 18.04 4.95 -5.44
C ARG A 57 17.91 3.86 -6.52
N TYR A 58 16.71 3.34 -6.73
CA TYR A 58 16.41 2.24 -7.63
C TYR A 58 15.20 2.59 -8.50
N ALA A 59 15.41 3.44 -9.49
CA ALA A 59 14.33 4.04 -10.28
C ALA A 59 13.47 3.04 -11.08
N ASP A 60 14.04 1.87 -11.44
CA ASP A 60 13.34 0.75 -12.09
C ASP A 60 13.09 -0.41 -11.10
N GLY A 61 13.10 -0.12 -9.81
CA GLY A 61 12.89 -1.11 -8.76
C GLY A 61 11.47 -1.67 -8.74
N ILE A 62 11.32 -2.75 -7.99
CA ILE A 62 10.04 -3.41 -7.74
C ILE A 62 9.58 -3.08 -6.33
N ILE A 63 8.31 -2.73 -6.18
CA ILE A 63 7.68 -2.54 -4.88
C ILE A 63 6.56 -3.56 -4.73
N VAL A 64 6.55 -4.25 -3.61
CA VAL A 64 5.52 -5.22 -3.24
C VAL A 64 4.81 -4.71 -2.00
N ASN A 65 3.58 -4.23 -2.18
CA ASN A 65 2.71 -3.71 -1.12
C ASN A 65 1.84 -4.85 -0.58
N VAL A 66 2.17 -5.35 0.60
CA VAL A 66 1.56 -6.52 1.22
C VAL A 66 0.49 -6.09 2.21
N GLY A 67 -0.72 -6.66 2.09
CA GLY A 67 -1.90 -6.22 2.83
C GLY A 67 -2.39 -4.86 2.34
N CYS A 68 -2.47 -4.72 1.02
CA CYS A 68 -2.67 -3.44 0.34
C CYS A 68 -4.08 -2.86 0.51
N GLU A 69 -5.08 -3.67 0.78
CA GLU A 69 -6.50 -3.24 0.85
C GLU A 69 -6.86 -2.23 -0.27
N LEU A 70 -7.30 -1.03 0.12
CA LEU A 70 -7.61 0.11 -0.76
C LEU A 70 -6.55 1.22 -0.68
N ASP A 71 -5.31 0.88 -0.35
CA ASP A 71 -4.21 1.86 -0.30
C ASP A 71 -3.96 2.49 -1.67
N THR A 72 -3.68 3.77 -1.66
CA THR A 72 -3.44 4.63 -2.82
C THR A 72 -1.97 5.03 -2.98
N MET A 73 -1.05 4.37 -2.27
CA MET A 73 0.37 4.74 -2.20
C MET A 73 1.02 4.82 -3.59
N PHE A 74 0.74 3.85 -4.47
CA PHE A 74 1.27 3.87 -5.83
C PHE A 74 1.05 5.22 -6.51
N SER A 75 -0.17 5.79 -6.40
CA SER A 75 -0.49 7.07 -7.04
C SER A 75 0.26 8.27 -6.45
N ARG A 76 0.74 8.16 -5.21
CA ARG A 76 1.48 9.23 -4.53
C ARG A 76 2.99 9.19 -4.76
N VAL A 77 3.54 8.01 -5.09
CA VAL A 77 4.99 7.79 -5.15
C VAL A 77 5.51 7.38 -6.52
N ASP A 78 4.64 7.08 -7.48
CA ASP A 78 5.01 6.59 -8.79
C ASP A 78 5.92 7.56 -9.55
N ASN A 79 7.05 7.05 -10.04
CA ASN A 79 8.03 7.79 -10.85
C ASN A 79 7.91 7.50 -12.37
N GLY A 80 6.88 6.76 -12.79
CA GLY A 80 6.68 6.36 -14.18
C GLY A 80 7.52 5.16 -14.63
N ARG A 81 8.33 4.53 -13.76
CA ARG A 81 9.28 3.46 -14.10
C ARG A 81 9.18 2.24 -13.21
N ILE A 82 8.88 2.41 -11.91
CA ILE A 82 8.74 1.31 -10.95
C ILE A 82 7.66 0.33 -11.37
N LYS A 83 7.84 -0.94 -11.04
CA LYS A 83 6.79 -1.95 -11.08
C LYS A 83 6.22 -2.16 -9.68
N TRP A 84 4.90 -2.23 -9.59
CA TRP A 84 4.19 -2.28 -8.33
C TRP A 84 3.31 -3.52 -8.24
N TYR A 85 3.45 -4.28 -7.17
CA TYR A 85 2.59 -5.42 -6.87
C TYR A 85 1.79 -5.13 -5.60
N ASN A 86 0.48 -5.30 -5.67
CA ASN A 86 -0.42 -5.29 -4.53
C ASN A 86 -0.79 -6.73 -4.19
N VAL A 87 -0.52 -7.16 -2.98
CA VAL A 87 -0.84 -8.52 -2.51
C VAL A 87 -1.79 -8.42 -1.33
N ASP A 88 -2.94 -9.08 -1.44
CA ASP A 88 -3.93 -9.18 -0.37
C ASP A 88 -4.83 -10.40 -0.62
N LEU A 89 -5.69 -10.73 0.34
CA LEU A 89 -6.68 -11.79 0.18
C LEU A 89 -7.53 -11.59 -1.10
N PRO A 90 -7.93 -12.66 -1.78
CA PRO A 90 -8.67 -12.58 -3.05
C PRO A 90 -9.87 -11.64 -3.00
N GLU A 91 -10.69 -11.72 -1.93
CA GLU A 91 -11.85 -10.87 -1.74
C GLU A 91 -11.51 -9.39 -1.56
N ARG A 92 -10.33 -9.07 -1.00
CA ARG A 92 -9.83 -7.69 -0.88
C ARG A 92 -9.39 -7.15 -2.22
N ILE A 93 -8.68 -7.96 -2.99
CA ILE A 93 -8.27 -7.63 -4.36
C ILE A 93 -9.48 -7.43 -5.28
N ASP A 94 -10.54 -8.22 -5.14
CA ASP A 94 -11.77 -8.02 -5.91
C ASP A 94 -12.45 -6.68 -5.59
N ILE A 95 -12.48 -6.29 -4.31
CA ILE A 95 -12.96 -4.96 -3.90
C ILE A 95 -12.06 -3.86 -4.51
N ARG A 96 -10.74 -4.03 -4.47
CA ARG A 96 -9.78 -3.09 -5.08
C ARG A 96 -10.05 -2.92 -6.57
N ARG A 97 -10.15 -4.01 -7.33
CA ARG A 97 -10.46 -4.00 -8.76
C ARG A 97 -11.78 -3.31 -9.09
N LYS A 98 -12.77 -3.43 -8.23
CA LYS A 98 -14.10 -2.81 -8.42
C LYS A 98 -14.08 -1.29 -8.27
N TYR A 99 -13.28 -0.76 -7.36
CA TYR A 99 -13.34 0.65 -6.98
C TYR A 99 -12.14 1.49 -7.42
N MET A 100 -11.01 0.85 -7.71
CA MET A 100 -9.77 1.52 -8.12
C MET A 100 -9.42 1.20 -9.56
N GLU A 101 -8.84 2.17 -10.24
CA GLU A 101 -8.26 1.99 -11.57
C GLU A 101 -6.89 1.32 -11.43
N ILE A 102 -6.69 0.24 -12.17
CA ILE A 102 -5.40 -0.47 -12.24
C ILE A 102 -4.58 0.15 -13.36
N ARG A 103 -3.36 0.54 -13.06
CA ARG A 103 -2.44 1.16 -14.03
C ARG A 103 -1.52 0.10 -14.64
N ASP A 104 -0.93 0.38 -15.81
CA ASP A 104 -0.12 -0.57 -16.58
C ASP A 104 1.04 -1.20 -15.78
N ARG A 105 1.60 -0.47 -14.81
CA ARG A 105 2.71 -0.95 -13.96
C ARG A 105 2.27 -1.49 -12.61
N GLU A 106 0.97 -1.60 -12.39
CA GLU A 106 0.34 -2.06 -11.15
C GLU A 106 -0.27 -3.44 -11.36
N VAL A 107 0.16 -4.42 -10.59
CA VAL A 107 -0.34 -5.80 -10.62
C VAL A 107 -1.01 -6.11 -9.30
N ASN A 108 -2.23 -6.66 -9.34
CA ASN A 108 -2.98 -7.07 -8.15
C ASN A 108 -3.01 -8.59 -8.04
N ILE A 109 -2.43 -9.13 -6.98
CA ILE A 109 -2.32 -10.57 -6.69
C ILE A 109 -3.27 -10.90 -5.52
N GLY A 110 -4.26 -11.75 -5.78
CA GLY A 110 -5.20 -12.23 -4.77
C GLY A 110 -4.71 -13.53 -4.13
N SER A 111 -4.00 -13.43 -3.03
CA SER A 111 -3.45 -14.59 -2.31
C SER A 111 -3.34 -14.30 -0.81
N SER A 112 -3.41 -15.34 0.01
CA SER A 112 -2.95 -15.24 1.39
C SER A 112 -1.44 -15.02 1.40
N ILE A 113 -0.97 -14.11 2.24
CA ILE A 113 0.48 -13.85 2.37
C ILE A 113 1.27 -15.05 2.85
N PHE A 114 0.61 -16.05 3.46
CA PHE A 114 1.20 -17.28 3.96
C PHE A 114 1.21 -18.42 2.94
N ASP A 115 0.60 -18.26 1.76
CA ASP A 115 0.60 -19.29 0.70
C ASP A 115 1.90 -19.27 -0.10
N TYR A 116 2.69 -18.21 0.01
CA TYR A 116 4.00 -17.97 -0.63
C TYR A 116 4.05 -18.12 -2.15
N GLU A 117 3.09 -18.79 -2.80
CA GLU A 117 3.00 -18.95 -4.26
C GLU A 117 2.92 -17.58 -4.98
N TRP A 118 2.37 -16.56 -4.33
CA TRP A 118 2.34 -15.21 -4.86
C TRP A 118 3.75 -14.62 -5.08
N LEU A 119 4.78 -15.12 -4.38
CA LEU A 119 6.17 -14.70 -4.61
C LEU A 119 6.67 -15.09 -5.99
N ASP A 120 6.14 -16.15 -6.58
CA ASP A 120 6.47 -16.60 -7.93
C ASP A 120 5.82 -15.70 -9.00
N GLU A 121 4.68 -15.07 -8.66
CA GLU A 121 4.03 -14.09 -9.52
C GLU A 121 4.78 -12.75 -9.56
N VAL A 122 5.56 -12.44 -8.52
CA VAL A 122 6.44 -11.27 -8.50
C VAL A 122 7.61 -11.50 -9.45
N GLN A 123 7.53 -10.93 -10.64
CA GLN A 123 8.62 -11.02 -11.61
C GLN A 123 9.89 -10.38 -11.05
N LYS A 124 10.93 -11.18 -10.84
CA LYS A 124 12.21 -10.78 -10.24
C LYS A 124 13.31 -10.86 -11.32
N PRO A 125 13.47 -9.84 -12.18
CA PRO A 125 14.62 -9.81 -13.09
C PRO A 125 15.92 -9.83 -12.26
N GLN A 126 16.97 -10.43 -12.81
CA GLN A 126 18.27 -10.47 -12.15
C GLN A 126 18.76 -9.04 -11.90
N ASP A 127 19.33 -8.78 -10.73
CA ASP A 127 19.89 -7.47 -10.33
C ASP A 127 18.87 -6.32 -10.13
N VAL A 128 17.57 -6.60 -10.03
CA VAL A 128 16.56 -5.59 -9.71
C VAL A 128 16.29 -5.53 -8.21
N ALA A 129 16.40 -4.36 -7.62
CA ALA A 129 16.08 -4.15 -6.22
C ALA A 129 14.58 -4.26 -5.95
N ILE A 130 14.23 -4.97 -4.85
CA ILE A 130 12.83 -5.16 -4.42
C ILE A 130 12.65 -4.55 -3.03
N LEU A 131 11.56 -3.81 -2.86
CA LEU A 131 11.11 -3.30 -1.57
C LEU A 131 9.77 -3.95 -1.20
N PHE A 132 9.73 -4.66 -0.08
CA PHE A 132 8.48 -5.09 0.53
C PHE A 132 7.96 -4.01 1.48
N VAL A 133 6.75 -3.55 1.24
CA VAL A 133 6.03 -2.63 2.12
C VAL A 133 4.97 -3.41 2.86
N VAL A 134 5.11 -3.52 4.20
CA VAL A 134 4.20 -4.26 5.07
C VAL A 134 3.68 -3.27 6.11
N TYR A 135 2.71 -2.47 5.71
CA TYR A 135 2.21 -1.38 6.53
C TYR A 135 1.02 -1.82 7.39
N ASP A 136 1.16 -1.64 8.71
CA ASP A 136 0.11 -1.83 9.74
C ASP A 136 -0.48 -3.25 9.87
N MET A 137 0.00 -4.23 9.10
CA MET A 137 -0.53 -5.59 9.07
C MET A 137 0.13 -6.52 10.10
N MET A 138 1.42 -6.33 10.40
CA MET A 138 2.20 -7.23 11.25
C MET A 138 1.62 -7.41 12.66
N ARG A 139 0.90 -6.41 13.17
CA ARG A 139 0.27 -6.45 14.50
C ARG A 139 -0.86 -7.49 14.65
N TYR A 140 -1.35 -8.04 13.52
CA TYR A 140 -2.40 -9.05 13.52
C TYR A 140 -1.87 -10.49 13.57
N PHE A 141 -0.55 -10.66 13.49
CA PHE A 141 0.09 -11.98 13.47
C PHE A 141 0.78 -12.29 14.80
N ASP A 142 0.71 -13.56 15.18
CA ASP A 142 1.56 -14.06 16.22
C ASP A 142 3.03 -14.08 15.78
N LYS A 143 3.92 -14.25 16.74
CA LYS A 143 5.37 -14.17 16.53
C LYS A 143 5.89 -15.24 15.56
N ASP A 144 5.31 -16.44 15.59
CA ASP A 144 5.78 -17.55 14.76
C ASP A 144 5.38 -17.35 13.29
N LYS A 145 4.14 -16.90 13.04
CA LYS A 145 3.69 -16.53 11.70
C LYS A 145 4.47 -15.36 11.13
N LEU A 146 4.75 -14.35 11.97
CA LEU A 146 5.56 -13.20 11.54
C LEU A 146 6.96 -13.66 11.14
N LYS A 147 7.58 -14.56 11.92
CA LYS A 147 8.90 -15.10 11.59
C LYS A 147 8.87 -15.86 10.27
N LEU A 148 7.91 -16.78 10.08
CA LEU A 148 7.76 -17.52 8.82
C LEU A 148 7.58 -16.59 7.61
N PHE A 149 6.79 -15.54 7.74
CA PHE A 149 6.61 -14.56 6.67
C PHE A 149 7.92 -13.82 6.35
N LEU A 150 8.66 -13.36 7.36
CA LEU A 150 9.93 -12.67 7.16
C LEU A 150 10.99 -13.59 6.54
N ASP A 151 11.05 -14.86 6.98
CA ASP A 151 11.97 -15.86 6.42
C ASP A 151 11.66 -16.17 4.93
N ALA A 152 10.40 -16.01 4.51
CA ALA A 152 9.99 -16.26 3.13
C ALA A 152 10.33 -15.13 2.16
N ILE A 153 10.38 -13.88 2.63
CA ILE A 153 10.65 -12.70 1.79
C ILE A 153 12.11 -12.25 1.82
N TRP A 154 12.90 -12.83 2.73
CA TRP A 154 14.33 -12.53 2.89
C TRP A 154 15.19 -13.47 2.04
#